data_e6c31b2a1ec77846f6f5b388a1c8f342
#
_entry.id   e6c31b2a1ec77846f6f5b388a1c8f342
#
_cell.length_a   1.000
_cell.length_b   1.000
_cell.length_c   1.000
_cell.angle_alpha   90.00
_cell.angle_beta   90.00
_cell.angle_gamma   90.00
#
_symmetry.space_group_name_H-M   'P 1'
#
loop_
_entity.id
_entity.type
_entity.pdbx_description
1 polymer ?
#
loop_
_entity_poly.entity_id
_entity_poly.type
_entity_poly.pdbx_seq_one_letter_code
_entity_poly.pdbx_strand_id
1 'polypeptide(L)'
;ANEAPPAILSMFIGEELQDVIDALENGTTVKAKNEEFVIGVDALPSFKKDSTDRNRTSPFAFTGNKFEFRMLGSADSISCTNVMLNTIVAEELSQFADILEKADDFDKALNELLVKTIKEHKAVIFNGNGYSDEWVEEAVNVRHLPNYVSTVDCLPHYTDDKNVTMFEKFK
;
A
#
# COMPACT_ATOMS: atom_id res chain seq x y z
N ALA A 1 -8.88 -5.91 -24.98
CA ALA A 1 -7.63 -5.43 -24.40
C ALA A 1 -6.85 -6.63 -23.87
N ASN A 2 -5.56 -6.65 -24.11
CA ASN A 2 -4.68 -7.76 -23.68
C ASN A 2 -3.99 -7.43 -22.35
N GLU A 3 -4.59 -6.58 -21.55
CA GLU A 3 -4.03 -6.14 -20.27
C GLU A 3 -4.81 -6.77 -19.12
N ALA A 4 -4.21 -6.81 -17.94
CA ALA A 4 -4.88 -7.32 -16.76
C ALA A 4 -6.17 -6.52 -16.47
N PRO A 5 -7.23 -7.15 -15.98
CA PRO A 5 -8.46 -6.43 -15.63
C PRO A 5 -8.20 -5.44 -14.50
N PRO A 6 -9.02 -4.36 -14.39
CA PRO A 6 -8.99 -3.49 -13.22
C PRO A 6 -9.18 -4.31 -11.95
N ALA A 7 -8.42 -3.98 -10.91
CA ALA A 7 -8.51 -4.65 -9.63
C ALA A 7 -8.84 -3.65 -8.53
N ILE A 8 -9.43 -4.13 -7.44
CA ILE A 8 -9.57 -3.34 -6.22
C ILE A 8 -8.17 -3.06 -5.71
N LEU A 9 -7.89 -1.79 -5.40
CA LEU A 9 -6.58 -1.40 -4.90
C LEU A 9 -6.26 -2.16 -3.61
N SER A 10 -5.21 -2.96 -3.68
CA SER A 10 -4.64 -3.66 -2.53
C SER A 10 -3.15 -3.37 -2.46
N MET A 11 -2.63 -3.32 -1.25
CA MET A 11 -1.21 -3.08 -1.01
C MET A 11 -0.54 -4.39 -0.60
N PHE A 12 0.35 -4.89 -1.43
CA PHE A 12 1.24 -5.98 -1.10
C PHE A 12 2.48 -5.45 -0.38
N ILE A 13 2.80 -5.97 0.79
CA ILE A 13 3.95 -5.55 1.59
C ILE A 13 4.93 -6.68 1.89
N GLY A 14 4.53 -7.92 1.65
CA GLY A 14 5.31 -9.11 1.98
C GLY A 14 5.28 -9.49 3.46
N GLU A 15 5.74 -10.69 3.76
CA GLU A 15 5.66 -11.27 5.12
C GLU A 15 6.50 -10.51 6.14
N GLU A 16 7.70 -10.07 5.78
CA GLU A 16 8.61 -9.37 6.71
C GLU A 16 8.02 -8.04 7.19
N LEU A 17 7.48 -7.23 6.27
CA LEU A 17 6.89 -5.96 6.63
C LEU A 17 5.53 -6.16 7.32
N GLN A 18 4.79 -7.23 6.98
CA GLN A 18 3.58 -7.61 7.69
C GLN A 18 3.87 -7.91 9.17
N ASP A 19 4.91 -8.70 9.47
CA ASP A 19 5.32 -9.00 10.84
C ASP A 19 5.66 -7.71 11.62
N VAL A 20 6.28 -6.71 10.97
CA VAL A 20 6.58 -5.40 11.57
C VAL A 20 5.30 -4.62 11.88
N ILE A 21 4.36 -4.57 10.92
CA ILE A 21 3.09 -3.88 11.08
C ILE A 21 2.26 -4.51 12.21
N ASP A 22 2.19 -5.83 12.25
CA ASP A 22 1.46 -6.56 13.28
C ASP A 22 2.08 -6.35 14.68
N ALA A 23 3.41 -6.29 14.75
CA ALA A 23 4.10 -5.99 15.99
C ALA A 23 3.86 -4.56 16.49
N LEU A 24 3.87 -3.58 15.59
CA LEU A 24 3.54 -2.19 15.92
C LEU A 24 2.10 -2.06 16.41
N GLU A 25 1.15 -2.71 15.74
CA GLU A 25 -0.26 -2.68 16.13
C GLU A 25 -0.49 -3.27 17.53
N ASN A 26 0.22 -4.37 17.84
CA ASN A 26 0.05 -5.11 19.10
C ASN A 26 1.02 -4.66 20.21
N GLY A 27 1.90 -3.71 19.95
CA GLY A 27 2.91 -3.24 20.91
C GLY A 27 3.93 -4.33 21.27
N THR A 28 4.25 -5.22 20.34
CA THR A 28 5.21 -6.32 20.51
C THR A 28 6.51 -6.05 19.74
N THR A 29 7.56 -6.78 20.07
CA THR A 29 8.85 -6.68 19.35
C THR A 29 8.94 -7.71 18.25
N VAL A 30 9.37 -7.27 17.05
CA VAL A 30 9.69 -8.18 15.94
C VAL A 30 10.98 -8.92 16.25
N LYS A 31 10.95 -10.25 16.21
CA LYS A 31 12.18 -11.03 16.11
C LYS A 31 12.52 -11.08 14.63
N ALA A 32 13.63 -10.48 14.23
CA ALA A 32 14.12 -10.59 12.87
C ALA A 32 14.29 -12.09 12.51
N LYS A 33 13.46 -12.57 11.63
CA LYS A 33 13.67 -13.86 10.97
C LYS A 33 14.71 -13.62 9.89
N ASN A 34 15.98 -13.85 10.22
CA ASN A 34 17.00 -14.05 9.18
C ASN A 34 16.72 -15.43 8.53
N GLU A 35 15.77 -15.50 7.64
CA GLU A 35 15.63 -16.66 6.76
C GLU A 35 16.69 -16.55 5.66
N GLU A 36 17.87 -17.07 5.97
CA GLU A 36 18.89 -17.31 4.96
C GLU A 36 18.53 -18.59 4.19
N PHE A 37 18.56 -18.50 2.88
CA PHE A 37 18.45 -19.70 2.03
C PHE A 37 19.77 -20.47 2.13
N VAL A 38 19.81 -21.48 3.00
CA VAL A 38 20.95 -22.39 3.09
C VAL A 38 20.79 -23.43 1.99
N ILE A 39 21.46 -23.19 0.87
CA ILE A 39 21.65 -24.24 -0.14
C ILE A 39 22.74 -25.15 0.42
N GLY A 40 22.42 -26.42 0.68
CA GLY A 40 23.30 -27.40 1.33
C GLY A 40 24.59 -27.78 0.57
N VAL A 41 25.24 -26.79 -0.02
CA VAL A 41 26.53 -26.90 -0.71
C VAL A 41 27.43 -25.82 -0.11
N ASP A 42 28.46 -26.20 0.60
CA ASP A 42 29.40 -25.35 1.35
C ASP A 42 30.13 -24.28 0.51
N ALA A 43 29.94 -24.27 -0.80
CA ALA A 43 30.63 -23.38 -1.74
C ALA A 43 29.80 -22.17 -2.21
N LEU A 44 28.53 -22.05 -1.84
CA LEU A 44 27.69 -20.94 -2.25
C LEU A 44 27.35 -20.02 -1.06
N PRO A 45 27.43 -18.68 -1.26
CA PRO A 45 27.02 -17.76 -0.21
C PRO A 45 25.52 -17.89 0.09
N SER A 46 25.15 -17.67 1.35
CA SER A 46 23.75 -17.56 1.76
C SER A 46 23.10 -16.34 1.08
N PHE A 47 21.90 -16.51 0.53
CA PHE A 47 21.12 -15.44 -0.07
C PHE A 47 19.92 -15.13 0.81
N LYS A 48 19.60 -13.85 0.95
CA LYS A 48 18.34 -13.44 1.57
C LYS A 48 17.17 -13.90 0.69
N LYS A 49 16.14 -14.47 1.30
CA LYS A 49 14.89 -14.78 0.62
C LYS A 49 14.29 -13.48 0.07
N ASP A 50 14.01 -13.46 -1.22
CA ASP A 50 13.34 -12.34 -1.84
C ASP A 50 11.85 -12.35 -1.51
N SER A 51 11.39 -11.37 -0.74
CA SER A 51 9.98 -11.21 -0.33
C SER A 51 9.15 -10.34 -1.28
N THR A 52 9.68 -10.01 -2.46
CA THR A 52 9.00 -9.14 -3.42
C THR A 52 7.88 -9.87 -4.19
N ASP A 53 6.80 -9.15 -4.56
CA ASP A 53 5.76 -9.68 -5.47
C ASP A 53 6.27 -9.79 -6.90
N ARG A 54 7.04 -10.85 -7.19
CA ARG A 54 7.57 -11.15 -8.53
C ARG A 54 6.48 -11.55 -9.52
N ASN A 55 5.39 -12.11 -9.05
CA ASN A 55 4.29 -12.57 -9.88
C ASN A 55 3.37 -11.43 -10.34
N ARG A 56 3.58 -10.23 -9.83
CA ARG A 56 2.79 -9.04 -10.17
C ARG A 56 1.30 -9.23 -9.95
N THR A 57 0.94 -9.89 -8.86
CA THR A 57 -0.45 -10.20 -8.48
C THR A 57 -1.12 -9.10 -7.67
N SER A 58 -0.41 -7.98 -7.41
CA SER A 58 -0.94 -6.83 -6.68
C SER A 58 -0.81 -5.54 -7.49
N PRO A 59 -1.84 -4.67 -7.49
CA PRO A 59 -1.81 -3.39 -8.20
C PRO A 59 -0.90 -2.35 -7.52
N PHE A 60 -0.59 -2.51 -6.24
CA PHE A 60 0.32 -1.65 -5.50
C PHE A 60 1.18 -2.51 -4.58
N ALA A 61 2.49 -2.60 -4.87
CA ALA A 61 3.37 -3.54 -4.19
C ALA A 61 4.65 -2.89 -3.68
N PHE A 62 5.03 -3.25 -2.45
CA PHE A 62 6.37 -2.98 -1.91
C PHE A 62 7.38 -3.96 -2.51
N THR A 63 8.45 -3.43 -3.10
CA THR A 63 9.47 -4.22 -3.80
C THR A 63 10.85 -4.12 -3.11
N GLY A 64 10.85 -4.06 -1.79
CA GLY A 64 12.03 -4.05 -0.94
C GLY A 64 12.56 -2.65 -0.59
N ASN A 65 12.51 -1.69 -1.49
CA ASN A 65 12.96 -0.31 -1.26
C ASN A 65 12.08 0.77 -1.89
N LYS A 66 11.00 0.37 -2.56
CA LYS A 66 10.05 1.27 -3.23
C LYS A 66 8.69 0.60 -3.32
N PHE A 67 7.66 1.40 -3.60
CA PHE A 67 6.35 0.92 -4.02
C PHE A 67 6.21 1.04 -5.53
N GLU A 68 5.60 0.04 -6.14
CA GLU A 68 5.25 0.04 -7.56
C GLU A 68 3.73 0.05 -7.71
N PHE A 69 3.22 1.05 -8.42
CA PHE A 69 1.84 1.09 -8.84
C PHE A 69 1.72 0.49 -10.23
N ARG A 70 0.82 -0.49 -10.38
CA ARG A 70 0.66 -1.29 -11.60
C ARG A 70 -0.80 -1.26 -12.03
N MET A 71 -1.07 -0.60 -13.15
CA MET A 71 -2.43 -0.47 -13.70
C MET A 71 -2.41 -0.61 -15.20
N LEU A 72 -3.60 -0.81 -15.79
CA LEU A 72 -3.82 -0.77 -17.23
C LEU A 72 -3.56 0.64 -17.76
N GLY A 73 -3.31 0.77 -19.07
CA GLY A 73 -3.20 2.07 -19.72
C GLY A 73 -1.91 2.24 -20.50
N SER A 74 -1.40 1.19 -21.15
CA SER A 74 -0.17 1.27 -21.96
C SER A 74 -0.21 2.31 -23.09
N ALA A 75 -1.42 2.69 -23.54
CA ALA A 75 -1.63 3.72 -24.54
C ALA A 75 -1.91 5.11 -23.94
N ASP A 76 -2.06 5.22 -22.63
CA ASP A 76 -2.43 6.44 -21.94
C ASP A 76 -1.22 7.18 -21.37
N SER A 77 -1.41 8.48 -21.07
CA SER A 77 -0.40 9.23 -20.35
C SER A 77 -0.37 8.85 -18.87
N ILE A 78 0.82 8.63 -18.33
CA ILE A 78 1.02 8.38 -16.88
C ILE A 78 0.80 9.65 -16.04
N SER A 79 0.62 10.81 -16.64
CA SER A 79 0.55 12.09 -15.93
C SER A 79 -0.59 12.14 -14.90
N CYS A 80 -1.77 11.66 -15.26
CA CYS A 80 -2.92 11.65 -14.35
C CYS A 80 -2.63 10.80 -13.10
N THR A 81 -2.12 9.59 -13.29
CA THR A 81 -1.72 8.70 -12.18
C THR A 81 -0.69 9.37 -11.28
N ASN A 82 0.33 9.99 -11.86
CA ASN A 82 1.37 10.68 -11.09
C ASN A 82 0.82 11.87 -10.31
N VAL A 83 -0.07 12.67 -10.91
CA VAL A 83 -0.71 13.78 -10.22
C VAL A 83 -1.50 13.27 -9.01
N MET A 84 -2.35 12.26 -9.20
CA MET A 84 -3.15 11.68 -8.12
C MET A 84 -2.28 11.14 -6.98
N LEU A 85 -1.32 10.28 -7.28
CA LEU A 85 -0.46 9.68 -6.27
C LEU A 85 0.39 10.73 -5.53
N ASN A 86 0.99 11.67 -6.23
CA ASN A 86 1.82 12.69 -5.60
C ASN A 86 0.98 13.62 -4.71
N THR A 87 -0.24 13.98 -5.13
CA THR A 87 -1.13 14.82 -4.33
C THR A 87 -1.59 14.10 -3.06
N ILE A 88 -1.96 12.82 -3.16
CA ILE A 88 -2.33 11.99 -2.00
C ILE A 88 -1.16 11.90 -1.00
N VAL A 89 0.03 11.59 -1.49
CA VAL A 89 1.23 11.50 -0.63
C VAL A 89 1.57 12.85 0.00
N ALA A 90 1.46 13.94 -0.75
CA ALA A 90 1.70 15.28 -0.23
C ALA A 90 0.72 15.67 0.88
N GLU A 91 -0.57 15.30 0.73
CA GLU A 91 -1.59 15.53 1.76
C GLU A 91 -1.29 14.75 3.03
N GLU A 92 -1.00 13.46 2.92
CA GLU A 92 -0.68 12.61 4.09
C GLU A 92 0.59 13.10 4.81
N LEU A 93 1.63 13.43 4.07
CA LEU A 93 2.87 13.97 4.66
C LEU A 93 2.63 15.33 5.34
N SER A 94 1.77 16.19 4.77
CA SER A 94 1.39 17.47 5.39
C SER A 94 0.66 17.25 6.72
N GLN A 95 -0.26 16.30 6.79
CA GLN A 95 -0.98 15.96 8.02
C GLN A 95 -0.04 15.36 9.08
N PHE A 96 0.89 14.50 8.67
CA PHE A 96 1.90 13.93 9.56
C PHE A 96 2.84 15.00 10.11
N ALA A 97 3.29 15.93 9.27
CA ALA A 97 4.12 17.05 9.68
C ALA A 97 3.40 17.91 10.71
N ASP A 98 2.13 18.24 10.47
CA ASP A 98 1.31 19.04 11.41
C ASP A 98 1.21 18.42 12.82
N ILE A 99 1.25 17.09 12.92
CA ILE A 99 1.22 16.37 14.20
C ILE A 99 2.62 16.33 14.83
N LEU A 100 3.62 15.95 14.03
CA LEU A 100 4.98 15.69 14.54
C LEU A 100 5.74 16.97 14.90
N GLU A 101 5.54 18.06 14.16
CA GLU A 101 6.17 19.35 14.44
C GLU A 101 5.68 20.00 15.75
N LYS A 102 4.49 19.65 16.21
CA LYS A 102 3.89 20.16 17.45
C LYS A 102 4.13 19.26 18.66
N ALA A 103 4.78 18.13 18.46
CA ALA A 103 4.98 17.13 19.52
C ALA A 103 6.14 17.51 20.45
N ASP A 104 5.92 17.45 21.77
CA ASP A 104 6.99 17.61 22.77
C ASP A 104 7.95 16.41 22.78
N ASP A 105 7.44 15.22 22.47
CA ASP A 105 8.19 13.96 22.35
C ASP A 105 7.95 13.36 20.97
N PHE A 106 8.91 13.55 20.08
CA PHE A 106 8.80 13.12 18.68
C PHE A 106 8.65 11.60 18.53
N ASP A 107 9.44 10.82 19.25
CA ASP A 107 9.46 9.36 19.11
C ASP A 107 8.13 8.75 19.57
N LYS A 108 7.59 9.27 20.66
CA LYS A 108 6.27 8.86 21.15
C LYS A 108 5.17 9.23 20.19
N ALA A 109 5.16 10.47 19.71
CA ALA A 109 4.15 10.94 18.75
C ALA A 109 4.20 10.18 17.44
N LEU A 110 5.40 9.88 16.93
CA LEU A 110 5.59 9.07 15.73
C LEU A 110 5.04 7.66 15.92
N ASN A 111 5.33 7.01 17.04
CA ASN A 111 4.82 5.66 17.31
C ASN A 111 3.28 5.66 17.41
N GLU A 112 2.69 6.61 18.11
CA GLU A 112 1.23 6.75 18.23
C GLU A 112 0.58 7.00 16.86
N LEU A 113 1.18 7.86 16.03
CA LEU A 113 0.73 8.16 14.67
C LEU A 113 0.76 6.90 13.79
N LEU A 114 1.87 6.16 13.81
CA LEU A 114 2.01 4.91 13.03
C LEU A 114 0.96 3.87 13.45
N VAL A 115 0.81 3.62 14.75
CA VAL A 115 -0.17 2.66 15.27
C VAL A 115 -1.59 3.06 14.87
N LYS A 116 -1.93 4.35 14.97
CA LYS A 116 -3.24 4.87 14.57
C LYS A 116 -3.48 4.64 13.08
N THR A 117 -2.54 5.07 12.24
CA THR A 117 -2.63 4.96 10.76
C THR A 117 -2.77 3.50 10.32
N ILE A 118 -1.98 2.59 10.91
CA ILE A 118 -2.07 1.15 10.62
C ILE A 118 -3.48 0.64 10.95
N LYS A 119 -4.01 0.95 12.13
CA LYS A 119 -5.35 0.48 12.54
C LYS A 119 -6.47 1.00 11.64
N GLU A 120 -6.35 2.24 11.17
CA GLU A 120 -7.35 2.87 10.31
C GLU A 120 -7.32 2.33 8.88
N HIS A 121 -6.13 1.98 8.36
CA HIS A 121 -5.94 1.72 6.93
C HIS A 121 -5.50 0.30 6.57
N LYS A 122 -5.22 -0.57 7.52
CA LYS A 122 -4.76 -1.95 7.25
C LYS A 122 -5.71 -2.77 6.37
N ALA A 123 -6.94 -2.35 6.21
CA ALA A 123 -7.92 -3.03 5.34
C ALA A 123 -7.44 -3.18 3.88
N VAL A 124 -6.55 -2.29 3.41
CA VAL A 124 -5.99 -2.36 2.05
C VAL A 124 -4.80 -3.32 1.94
N ILE A 125 -4.23 -3.79 3.06
CA ILE A 125 -3.06 -4.68 3.04
C ILE A 125 -3.52 -6.09 2.69
N PHE A 126 -2.97 -6.62 1.60
CA PHE A 126 -3.26 -7.96 1.13
C PHE A 126 -2.05 -8.57 0.41
N ASN A 127 -1.51 -9.64 0.97
CA ASN A 127 -0.31 -10.32 0.45
C ASN A 127 -0.63 -11.49 -0.49
N GLY A 128 -1.87 -11.58 -0.97
CA GLY A 128 -2.34 -12.61 -1.90
C GLY A 128 -2.49 -12.11 -3.33
N ASN A 129 -3.24 -12.89 -4.14
CA ASN A 129 -3.55 -12.52 -5.51
C ASN A 129 -4.69 -11.48 -5.57
N GLY A 130 -4.35 -10.21 -5.78
CA GLY A 130 -5.29 -9.10 -5.87
C GLY A 130 -6.24 -9.12 -7.09
N TYR A 131 -6.10 -10.10 -7.98
CA TYR A 131 -6.95 -10.30 -9.17
C TYR A 131 -7.90 -11.50 -9.02
N SER A 132 -7.91 -12.18 -7.88
CA SER A 132 -8.79 -13.32 -7.66
C SER A 132 -10.20 -12.90 -7.28
N ASP A 133 -11.19 -13.73 -7.63
CA ASP A 133 -12.59 -13.49 -7.30
C ASP A 133 -12.80 -13.53 -5.76
N GLU A 134 -12.07 -14.37 -5.06
CA GLU A 134 -12.11 -14.46 -3.59
C GLU A 134 -11.66 -13.16 -2.94
N TRP A 135 -10.62 -12.51 -3.49
CA TRP A 135 -10.21 -11.20 -3.03
C TRP A 135 -11.28 -10.13 -3.28
N VAL A 136 -11.89 -10.13 -4.45
CA VAL A 136 -12.98 -9.18 -4.77
C VAL A 136 -14.11 -9.30 -3.76
N GLU A 137 -14.53 -10.53 -3.45
CA GLU A 137 -15.58 -10.78 -2.47
C GLU A 137 -15.17 -10.32 -1.06
N GLU A 138 -13.98 -10.66 -0.61
CA GLU A 138 -13.46 -10.24 0.69
C GLU A 138 -13.32 -8.72 0.78
N ALA A 139 -12.74 -8.08 -0.23
CA ALA A 139 -12.48 -6.65 -0.24
C ALA A 139 -13.80 -5.85 -0.17
N VAL A 140 -14.82 -6.24 -0.93
CA VAL A 140 -16.09 -5.52 -0.99
C VAL A 140 -16.97 -5.85 0.22
N ASN A 141 -17.18 -7.12 0.51
CA ASN A 141 -18.21 -7.56 1.46
C ASN A 141 -17.70 -7.59 2.92
N VAL A 142 -16.40 -7.79 3.13
CA VAL A 142 -15.81 -7.90 4.47
C VAL A 142 -15.02 -6.65 4.85
N ARG A 143 -14.20 -6.14 3.94
CA ARG A 143 -13.34 -4.98 4.20
C ARG A 143 -13.95 -3.65 3.77
N HIS A 144 -15.07 -3.69 3.05
CA HIS A 144 -15.82 -2.51 2.57
C HIS A 144 -14.97 -1.56 1.72
N LEU A 145 -14.04 -2.11 0.94
CA LEU A 145 -13.23 -1.33 0.02
C LEU A 145 -14.04 -0.96 -1.23
N PRO A 146 -13.86 0.26 -1.77
CA PRO A 146 -14.53 0.68 -3.00
C PRO A 146 -14.17 -0.23 -4.19
N ASN A 147 -15.16 -0.54 -5.02
CA ASN A 147 -14.97 -1.26 -6.28
C ASN A 147 -15.83 -0.61 -7.38
N TYR A 148 -15.25 0.30 -8.12
CA TYR A 148 -15.92 0.95 -9.26
C TYR A 148 -15.58 0.20 -10.54
N VAL A 149 -16.51 -0.63 -11.01
CA VAL A 149 -16.28 -1.56 -12.13
C VAL A 149 -16.20 -0.84 -13.47
N SER A 150 -16.80 0.34 -13.58
CA SER A 150 -16.79 1.13 -14.82
C SER A 150 -16.29 2.56 -14.58
N THR A 151 -15.79 3.17 -15.66
CA THR A 151 -15.43 4.60 -15.64
C THR A 151 -16.63 5.49 -15.30
N VAL A 152 -17.83 5.12 -15.73
CA VAL A 152 -19.05 5.87 -15.44
C VAL A 152 -19.34 5.91 -13.94
N ASP A 153 -19.12 4.80 -13.25
CA ASP A 153 -19.30 4.71 -11.79
C ASP A 153 -18.24 5.53 -11.03
N CYS A 154 -17.03 5.61 -11.58
CA CYS A 154 -15.90 6.31 -10.97
C CYS A 154 -15.95 7.84 -11.14
N LEU A 155 -16.40 8.33 -12.31
CA LEU A 155 -16.35 9.76 -12.67
C LEU A 155 -16.99 10.70 -11.64
N PRO A 156 -18.16 10.42 -11.03
CA PRO A 156 -18.76 11.30 -10.04
C PRO A 156 -17.85 11.59 -8.85
N HIS A 157 -17.01 10.63 -8.46
CA HIS A 157 -16.10 10.73 -7.31
C HIS A 157 -14.95 11.71 -7.51
N TYR A 158 -14.64 12.11 -8.73
CA TYR A 158 -13.68 13.20 -8.98
C TYR A 158 -14.10 14.52 -8.38
N THR A 159 -15.40 14.74 -8.24
CA THR A 159 -15.99 15.99 -7.71
C THR A 159 -16.47 15.86 -6.27
N ASP A 160 -16.17 14.75 -5.58
CA ASP A 160 -16.43 14.64 -4.15
C ASP A 160 -15.68 15.75 -3.39
N ASP A 161 -16.35 16.40 -2.43
CA ASP A 161 -15.81 17.54 -1.68
C ASP A 161 -14.41 17.26 -1.10
N LYS A 162 -14.18 16.05 -0.60
CA LYS A 162 -12.86 15.64 -0.06
C LYS A 162 -11.75 15.73 -1.12
N ASN A 163 -12.05 15.28 -2.35
CA ASN A 163 -11.08 15.28 -3.45
C ASN A 163 -10.84 16.71 -3.94
N VAL A 164 -11.91 17.49 -4.14
CA VAL A 164 -11.81 18.89 -4.56
C VAL A 164 -10.99 19.68 -3.54
N THR A 165 -11.29 19.58 -2.25
CA THR A 165 -10.58 20.28 -1.18
C THR A 165 -9.09 19.92 -1.16
N MET A 166 -8.75 18.63 -1.28
CA MET A 166 -7.37 18.18 -1.31
C MET A 166 -6.61 18.76 -2.51
N PHE A 167 -7.18 18.67 -3.71
CA PHE A 167 -6.52 19.20 -4.91
C PHE A 167 -6.42 20.72 -4.91
N GLU A 168 -7.38 21.42 -4.32
CA GLU A 168 -7.32 22.88 -4.17
C GLU A 168 -6.21 23.35 -3.24
N LYS A 169 -5.87 22.57 -2.23
CA LYS A 169 -4.78 22.85 -1.28
C LYS A 169 -3.40 22.86 -1.96
N PHE A 170 -3.21 22.07 -3.00
CA PHE A 170 -1.92 21.88 -3.67
C PHE A 170 -1.84 22.49 -5.08
N LYS A 171 -2.60 23.54 -5.35
CA LYS A 171 -2.55 24.31 -6.60
C LYS A 171 -1.24 25.07 -6.78
#